data_c6902b34ec9be7bdbbb89b9ebf112e53
#
_entry.id   c6902b34ec9be7bdbbb89b9ebf112e53
#
_cell.length_a   1.000
_cell.length_b   1.000
_cell.length_c   1.000
_cell.angle_alpha   90.00
_cell.angle_beta   90.00
_cell.angle_gamma   90.00
#
_symmetry.space_group_name_H-M   'P 1'
#
loop_
_entity.id
_entity.type
_entity.pdbx_description
1 polymer ?
#
loop_
_entity_poly.entity_id
_entity_poly.type
_entity_poly.pdbx_seq_one_letter_code
_entity_poly.pdbx_strand_id
1 'polypeptide(L)'
;MQKRKDKINRKKYHSILVIAAIAIVVLLDAGMILMPDHTSSDMENRTLQTFPKLTFSTLVSGKFESEFETYIADQFPFRNKWITLESTVSRMMGKTESNDIFLAKDGYLIQNFHTPSDEQYASLLEGYKGIAKLTEGTDITLNAMIVPTAVNIYSKKLPFGAVKGDQKAFLTQLQSDLAASGINWIDLSEPFAACDKTTQLYYRTDHHWTSDAALLAYQTYNKTLGLNDSTTYSKNILSDSFKGTLSASSGLRTSETDEIYAYLPDQATDYTVSLTAENTKSASVFDVQSLSTKSQYNVFFGGNHPEVVIDSASESKKVLMVFKDSYANCFVPFLIPDYARIIMIDPRYYTEDISETIQSNGVTDILFLYNANTAAEDHSLYQLTAQ
;
A
#
# COMPACT_ATOMS: atom_id res chain seq x y z
N MET A 1 -52.49 -30.73 34.13
CA MET A 1 -52.81 -29.35 33.65
C MET A 1 -51.55 -28.52 33.37
N GLN A 2 -50.53 -28.55 34.22
CA GLN A 2 -49.26 -27.78 34.08
C GLN A 2 -48.52 -28.11 32.77
N LYS A 3 -48.23 -29.36 32.45
CA LYS A 3 -47.52 -29.78 31.20
C LYS A 3 -48.19 -29.27 29.89
N ARG A 4 -49.54 -29.09 29.91
CA ARG A 4 -50.27 -28.62 28.73
C ARG A 4 -50.14 -27.09 28.56
N LYS A 5 -50.08 -26.33 29.67
CA LYS A 5 -49.82 -24.89 29.68
C LYS A 5 -48.38 -24.61 29.21
N ASP A 6 -47.42 -25.34 29.70
CA ASP A 6 -46.01 -25.17 29.29
C ASP A 6 -45.78 -25.50 27.79
N LYS A 7 -46.49 -26.49 27.24
CA LYS A 7 -46.43 -26.82 25.80
C LYS A 7 -47.09 -25.71 24.94
N ILE A 8 -48.16 -25.10 25.40
CA ILE A 8 -48.83 -23.99 24.71
C ILE A 8 -47.96 -22.73 24.77
N ASN A 9 -47.32 -22.44 25.89
CA ASN A 9 -46.43 -21.32 26.05
C ASN A 9 -45.18 -21.46 25.15
N ARG A 10 -44.60 -22.66 25.05
CA ARG A 10 -43.48 -22.93 24.13
C ARG A 10 -43.89 -22.73 22.66
N LYS A 11 -45.04 -23.22 22.23
CA LYS A 11 -45.53 -22.98 20.86
C LYS A 11 -45.73 -21.51 20.56
N LYS A 12 -46.33 -20.73 21.44
CA LYS A 12 -46.49 -19.29 21.28
C LYS A 12 -45.13 -18.59 21.21
N TYR A 13 -44.19 -18.95 22.07
CA TYR A 13 -42.84 -18.40 22.06
C TYR A 13 -42.12 -18.69 20.71
N HIS A 14 -42.17 -19.93 20.23
CA HIS A 14 -41.58 -20.27 18.91
C HIS A 14 -42.27 -19.52 17.76
N SER A 15 -43.61 -19.38 17.80
CA SER A 15 -44.33 -18.60 16.79
C SER A 15 -43.92 -17.12 16.80
N ILE A 16 -43.73 -16.53 17.97
CA ILE A 16 -43.27 -15.14 18.11
C ILE A 16 -41.86 -14.98 17.54
N LEU A 17 -40.94 -15.93 17.84
CA LEU A 17 -39.59 -15.89 17.30
C LEU A 17 -39.57 -16.02 15.75
N VAL A 18 -40.39 -16.92 15.20
CA VAL A 18 -40.48 -17.08 13.74
C VAL A 18 -41.06 -15.81 13.08
N ILE A 19 -42.13 -15.24 13.66
CA ILE A 19 -42.72 -14.00 13.15
C ILE A 19 -41.71 -12.85 13.22
N ALA A 20 -40.97 -12.73 14.33
CA ALA A 20 -39.96 -11.71 14.51
C ALA A 20 -38.81 -11.90 13.48
N ALA A 21 -38.34 -13.12 13.24
CA ALA A 21 -37.34 -13.43 12.24
C ALA A 21 -37.81 -13.05 10.82
N ILE A 22 -39.02 -13.43 10.45
CA ILE A 22 -39.62 -13.07 9.14
C ILE A 22 -39.75 -11.53 9.03
N ALA A 23 -40.20 -10.87 10.08
CA ALA A 23 -40.35 -9.40 10.08
C ALA A 23 -38.99 -8.69 9.88
N ILE A 24 -37.93 -9.21 10.50
CA ILE A 24 -36.57 -8.68 10.30
C ILE A 24 -36.13 -8.83 8.83
N VAL A 25 -36.31 -10.00 8.24
CA VAL A 25 -35.96 -10.25 6.84
C VAL A 25 -36.72 -9.28 5.93
N VAL A 26 -38.06 -9.18 6.09
CA VAL A 26 -38.88 -8.28 5.29
C VAL A 26 -38.48 -6.81 5.44
N LEU A 27 -38.09 -6.38 6.65
CA LEU A 27 -37.62 -5.02 6.89
C LEU A 27 -36.25 -4.76 6.22
N LEU A 28 -35.36 -5.74 6.20
CA LEU A 28 -34.05 -5.64 5.53
C LEU A 28 -34.25 -5.60 3.99
N ASP A 29 -35.12 -6.46 3.45
CA ASP A 29 -35.42 -6.47 2.01
C ASP A 29 -36.09 -5.13 1.59
N ALA A 30 -37.04 -4.63 2.39
CA ALA A 30 -37.64 -3.33 2.15
C ALA A 30 -36.59 -2.20 2.23
N GLY A 31 -35.65 -2.29 3.14
CA GLY A 31 -34.52 -1.36 3.25
C GLY A 31 -33.67 -1.37 1.98
N MET A 32 -33.34 -2.53 1.41
CA MET A 32 -32.59 -2.62 0.15
C MET A 32 -33.32 -1.98 -1.04
N ILE A 33 -34.65 -2.05 -1.07
CA ILE A 33 -35.46 -1.47 -2.17
C ILE A 33 -35.64 0.03 -2.02
N LEU A 34 -35.77 0.53 -0.78
CA LEU A 34 -36.15 1.91 -0.49
C LEU A 34 -34.96 2.84 -0.26
N MET A 35 -33.80 2.31 0.13
CA MET A 35 -32.59 3.13 0.35
C MET A 35 -31.88 3.36 -0.99
N PRO A 36 -31.31 4.56 -1.22
CA PRO A 36 -30.51 4.82 -2.42
C PRO A 36 -29.20 4.01 -2.39
N ASP A 37 -28.78 3.56 -3.56
CA ASP A 37 -27.49 2.90 -3.72
C ASP A 37 -26.32 3.84 -3.38
N HIS A 38 -25.33 3.30 -2.69
CA HIS A 38 -24.05 3.97 -2.45
C HIS A 38 -23.06 3.58 -3.54
N THR A 39 -22.38 4.56 -4.14
CA THR A 39 -21.37 4.32 -5.19
C THR A 39 -19.99 4.01 -4.63
N SER A 40 -19.73 4.37 -3.38
CA SER A 40 -18.45 4.13 -2.72
C SER A 40 -18.64 3.86 -1.23
N SER A 41 -17.73 3.10 -0.67
CA SER A 41 -17.61 2.89 0.77
C SER A 41 -16.47 3.73 1.32
N ASP A 42 -16.82 4.66 2.18
CA ASP A 42 -15.87 5.47 2.91
C ASP A 42 -15.05 4.66 3.92
N MET A 43 -15.64 3.58 4.42
CA MET A 43 -14.99 2.69 5.39
C MET A 43 -13.96 1.76 4.76
N GLU A 44 -14.20 1.34 3.52
CA GLU A 44 -13.37 0.34 2.84
C GLU A 44 -12.50 0.95 1.74
N ASN A 45 -12.64 2.26 1.51
CA ASN A 45 -11.93 3.02 0.46
C ASN A 45 -12.02 2.34 -0.91
N ARG A 46 -13.24 1.89 -1.29
CA ARG A 46 -13.50 1.25 -2.57
C ARG A 46 -14.84 1.66 -3.17
N THR A 47 -14.94 1.49 -4.47
CA THR A 47 -16.24 1.56 -5.16
C THR A 47 -17.12 0.38 -4.73
N LEU A 48 -18.42 0.64 -4.59
CA LEU A 48 -19.42 -0.39 -4.30
C LEU A 48 -20.12 -0.78 -5.59
N GLN A 49 -20.51 -2.04 -5.66
CA GLN A 49 -21.30 -2.57 -6.78
C GLN A 49 -22.69 -1.93 -6.76
N THR A 50 -23.05 -1.29 -7.85
CA THR A 50 -24.43 -0.84 -8.12
C THR A 50 -25.22 -1.95 -8.81
N PHE A 51 -26.55 -1.79 -8.92
CA PHE A 51 -27.40 -2.82 -9.51
C PHE A 51 -26.89 -3.23 -10.90
N PRO A 52 -26.60 -4.52 -11.13
CA PRO A 52 -25.98 -4.99 -12.36
C PRO A 52 -26.93 -4.92 -13.55
N LYS A 53 -26.38 -4.71 -14.75
CA LYS A 53 -27.16 -4.73 -15.98
C LYS A 53 -27.58 -6.14 -16.37
N LEU A 54 -28.88 -6.39 -16.40
CA LEU A 54 -29.44 -7.64 -16.87
C LEU A 54 -29.45 -7.67 -18.40
N THR A 55 -28.62 -8.51 -18.99
CA THR A 55 -28.60 -8.80 -20.43
C THR A 55 -28.52 -10.31 -20.63
N PHE A 56 -28.90 -10.80 -21.82
CA PHE A 56 -28.77 -12.23 -22.12
C PHE A 56 -27.31 -12.73 -21.98
N SER A 57 -26.35 -11.92 -22.41
CA SER A 57 -24.92 -12.22 -22.29
C SER A 57 -24.46 -12.31 -20.84
N THR A 58 -24.86 -11.36 -19.97
CA THR A 58 -24.47 -11.39 -18.56
C THR A 58 -25.13 -12.53 -17.79
N LEU A 59 -26.34 -12.93 -18.19
CA LEU A 59 -27.03 -14.06 -17.57
C LEU A 59 -26.37 -15.39 -17.94
N VAL A 60 -26.09 -15.62 -19.24
CA VAL A 60 -25.48 -16.88 -19.71
C VAL A 60 -24.04 -17.04 -19.24
N SER A 61 -23.30 -15.96 -19.07
CA SER A 61 -21.91 -15.98 -18.57
C SER A 61 -21.80 -16.14 -17.06
N GLY A 62 -22.90 -16.09 -16.29
CA GLY A 62 -22.89 -16.05 -14.83
C GLY A 62 -22.42 -14.71 -14.24
N LYS A 63 -22.10 -13.74 -15.09
CA LYS A 63 -21.63 -12.42 -14.65
C LYS A 63 -22.70 -11.68 -13.86
N PHE A 64 -23.97 -11.74 -14.31
CA PHE A 64 -25.07 -11.10 -13.60
C PHE A 64 -25.24 -11.65 -12.18
N GLU A 65 -25.15 -12.96 -11.99
CA GLU A 65 -25.28 -13.60 -10.67
C GLU A 65 -24.16 -13.14 -9.72
N SER A 66 -22.92 -13.15 -10.19
CA SER A 66 -21.77 -12.71 -9.40
C SER A 66 -21.82 -11.22 -9.03
N GLU A 67 -22.18 -10.36 -9.98
CA GLU A 67 -22.36 -8.92 -9.73
C GLU A 67 -23.56 -8.64 -8.81
N PHE A 68 -24.62 -9.44 -8.90
CA PHE A 68 -25.81 -9.31 -8.06
C PHE A 68 -25.54 -9.76 -6.62
N GLU A 69 -24.79 -10.84 -6.40
CA GLU A 69 -24.33 -11.24 -5.07
C GLU A 69 -23.47 -10.13 -4.43
N THR A 70 -22.57 -9.56 -5.19
CA THR A 70 -21.75 -8.41 -4.75
C THR A 70 -22.60 -7.19 -4.44
N TYR A 71 -23.60 -6.88 -5.29
CA TYR A 71 -24.55 -5.81 -5.07
C TYR A 71 -25.32 -5.97 -3.74
N ILE A 72 -25.88 -7.16 -3.49
CA ILE A 72 -26.59 -7.45 -2.21
C ILE A 72 -25.66 -7.22 -1.02
N ALA A 73 -24.43 -7.71 -1.10
CA ALA A 73 -23.44 -7.54 -0.02
C ALA A 73 -23.05 -6.07 0.19
N ASP A 74 -22.91 -5.32 -0.89
CA ASP A 74 -22.45 -3.92 -0.87
C ASP A 74 -23.55 -2.93 -0.46
N GLN A 75 -24.80 -3.17 -0.86
CA GLN A 75 -25.93 -2.30 -0.59
C GLN A 75 -26.77 -2.76 0.62
N PHE A 76 -26.27 -3.76 1.37
CA PHE A 76 -27.00 -4.26 2.53
C PHE A 76 -27.35 -3.15 3.52
N PRO A 77 -28.63 -3.04 3.98
CA PRO A 77 -29.06 -1.96 4.87
C PRO A 77 -28.21 -1.87 6.13
N PHE A 78 -27.72 -0.66 6.43
CA PHE A 78 -26.83 -0.40 7.56
C PHE A 78 -25.51 -1.20 7.54
N ARG A 79 -25.03 -1.61 6.38
CA ARG A 79 -23.82 -2.42 6.19
C ARG A 79 -22.65 -1.99 7.10
N ASN A 80 -22.33 -0.70 7.13
CA ASN A 80 -21.24 -0.18 7.95
C ASN A 80 -21.44 -0.42 9.46
N LYS A 81 -22.70 -0.47 9.94
CA LYS A 81 -23.01 -0.81 11.35
C LYS A 81 -22.81 -2.28 11.63
N TRP A 82 -23.16 -3.14 10.66
CA TRP A 82 -22.94 -4.60 10.77
C TRP A 82 -21.47 -4.94 10.80
N ILE A 83 -20.65 -4.34 9.91
CA ILE A 83 -19.19 -4.50 9.91
C ILE A 83 -18.60 -4.03 11.25
N THR A 84 -19.08 -2.90 11.78
CA THR A 84 -18.65 -2.42 13.10
C THR A 84 -19.03 -3.37 14.22
N LEU A 85 -20.23 -3.90 14.18
CA LEU A 85 -20.72 -4.87 15.18
C LEU A 85 -19.90 -6.16 15.12
N GLU A 86 -19.69 -6.71 13.92
CA GLU A 86 -18.86 -7.89 13.71
C GLU A 86 -17.45 -7.68 14.24
N SER A 87 -16.79 -6.59 13.86
CA SER A 87 -15.46 -6.21 14.33
C SER A 87 -15.42 -6.07 15.86
N THR A 88 -16.45 -5.45 16.47
CA THR A 88 -16.53 -5.28 17.91
C THR A 88 -16.69 -6.62 18.64
N VAL A 89 -17.60 -7.48 18.15
CA VAL A 89 -17.82 -8.82 18.71
C VAL A 89 -16.57 -9.69 18.55
N SER A 90 -15.94 -9.66 17.38
CA SER A 90 -14.69 -10.39 17.12
C SER A 90 -13.58 -9.98 18.09
N ARG A 91 -13.45 -8.66 18.37
CA ARG A 91 -12.50 -8.14 19.38
C ARG A 91 -12.85 -8.60 20.78
N MET A 92 -14.12 -8.58 21.17
CA MET A 92 -14.58 -9.11 22.45
C MET A 92 -14.29 -10.60 22.62
N MET A 93 -14.28 -11.36 21.53
CA MET A 93 -13.89 -12.77 21.50
C MET A 93 -12.35 -12.97 21.42
N GLY A 94 -11.57 -11.89 21.50
CA GLY A 94 -10.12 -11.94 21.49
C GLY A 94 -9.50 -12.00 20.09
N LYS A 95 -10.27 -11.76 19.01
CA LYS A 95 -9.73 -11.69 17.66
C LYS A 95 -8.86 -10.42 17.53
N THR A 96 -7.60 -10.59 17.20
CA THR A 96 -6.61 -9.51 17.06
C THR A 96 -6.10 -9.36 15.63
N GLU A 97 -6.72 -10.06 14.68
CA GLU A 97 -6.39 -10.05 13.27
C GLU A 97 -7.66 -10.07 12.41
N SER A 98 -7.66 -9.33 11.32
CA SER A 98 -8.74 -9.31 10.33
C SER A 98 -8.17 -8.94 8.97
N ASN A 99 -8.53 -9.69 7.93
CA ASN A 99 -8.05 -9.46 6.56
C ASN A 99 -6.52 -9.30 6.49
N ASP A 100 -5.80 -10.22 7.16
CA ASP A 100 -4.34 -10.23 7.20
C ASP A 100 -3.69 -8.99 7.84
N ILE A 101 -4.45 -8.30 8.69
CA ILE A 101 -4.02 -7.11 9.41
C ILE A 101 -4.16 -7.35 10.91
N PHE A 102 -3.07 -7.18 11.64
CA PHE A 102 -3.04 -7.29 13.10
C PHE A 102 -3.48 -5.98 13.75
N LEU A 103 -4.33 -6.08 14.77
CA LEU A 103 -4.54 -5.00 15.72
C LEU A 103 -3.42 -5.05 16.77
N ALA A 104 -2.41 -4.23 16.58
CA ALA A 104 -1.22 -4.18 17.38
C ALA A 104 -1.35 -3.17 18.55
N LYS A 105 -0.34 -3.11 19.42
CA LYS A 105 -0.27 -2.15 20.51
C LYS A 105 -0.18 -0.71 19.99
N ASP A 106 -0.53 0.24 20.84
CA ASP A 106 -0.48 1.68 20.59
C ASP A 106 -1.33 2.13 19.37
N GLY A 107 -2.43 1.40 19.09
CA GLY A 107 -3.36 1.71 18.00
C GLY A 107 -2.86 1.40 16.60
N TYR A 108 -1.74 0.68 16.46
CA TYR A 108 -1.23 0.29 15.15
C TYR A 108 -2.07 -0.82 14.52
N LEU A 109 -2.36 -0.65 13.26
CA LEU A 109 -2.80 -1.69 12.34
C LEU A 109 -1.56 -2.12 11.53
N ILE A 110 -1.21 -3.39 11.58
CA ILE A 110 0.02 -3.89 10.95
C ILE A 110 -0.35 -5.00 9.97
N GLN A 111 -0.08 -4.76 8.68
CA GLN A 111 -0.24 -5.77 7.64
C GLN A 111 0.76 -6.90 7.87
N ASN A 112 0.30 -8.13 7.72
CA ASN A 112 1.15 -9.32 7.80
C ASN A 112 2.12 -9.37 6.62
N PHE A 113 3.14 -10.19 6.76
CA PHE A 113 4.07 -10.56 5.69
C PHE A 113 3.93 -12.05 5.41
N HIS A 114 3.82 -12.41 4.14
CA HIS A 114 3.81 -13.80 3.70
C HIS A 114 5.16 -14.13 3.05
N THR A 115 5.78 -15.19 3.55
CA THR A 115 7.00 -15.71 2.92
C THR A 115 6.61 -16.28 1.56
N PRO A 116 7.20 -15.82 0.44
CA PRO A 116 6.91 -16.38 -0.87
C PRO A 116 7.30 -17.85 -0.95
N SER A 117 6.61 -18.62 -1.79
CA SER A 117 7.05 -19.97 -2.13
C SER A 117 8.36 -19.93 -2.93
N ASP A 118 9.07 -21.04 -3.02
CA ASP A 118 10.32 -21.13 -3.79
C ASP A 118 10.11 -20.73 -5.27
N GLU A 119 8.95 -21.07 -5.84
CA GLU A 119 8.60 -20.73 -7.22
C GLU A 119 8.33 -19.23 -7.39
N GLN A 120 7.61 -18.63 -6.44
CA GLN A 120 7.39 -17.18 -6.41
C GLN A 120 8.71 -16.43 -6.22
N TYR A 121 9.56 -16.88 -5.30
CA TYR A 121 10.87 -16.31 -5.05
C TYR A 121 11.76 -16.37 -6.29
N ALA A 122 11.80 -17.50 -7.00
CA ALA A 122 12.56 -17.64 -8.22
C ALA A 122 12.08 -16.65 -9.30
N SER A 123 10.77 -16.50 -9.48
CA SER A 123 10.18 -15.56 -10.44
C SER A 123 10.52 -14.10 -10.13
N LEU A 124 10.42 -13.68 -8.85
CA LEU A 124 10.80 -12.32 -8.48
C LEU A 124 12.28 -12.04 -8.74
N LEU A 125 13.16 -13.01 -8.41
CA LEU A 125 14.60 -12.87 -8.59
C LEU A 125 14.99 -12.75 -10.08
N GLU A 126 14.30 -13.45 -10.97
CA GLU A 126 14.50 -13.35 -12.42
C GLU A 126 14.16 -11.94 -12.93
N GLY A 127 13.20 -11.23 -12.36
CA GLY A 127 12.91 -9.83 -12.70
C GLY A 127 14.11 -8.91 -12.44
N TYR A 128 14.72 -9.00 -11.25
CA TYR A 128 15.93 -8.21 -10.94
C TYR A 128 17.12 -8.58 -11.85
N LYS A 129 17.34 -9.88 -12.06
CA LYS A 129 18.40 -10.37 -12.97
C LYS A 129 18.17 -9.94 -14.40
N GLY A 130 16.91 -9.87 -14.85
CA GLY A 130 16.56 -9.38 -16.18
C GLY A 130 17.02 -7.94 -16.38
N ILE A 131 16.74 -7.04 -15.44
CA ILE A 131 17.24 -5.66 -15.49
C ILE A 131 18.77 -5.61 -15.42
N ALA A 132 19.39 -6.40 -14.54
CA ALA A 132 20.85 -6.46 -14.45
C ALA A 132 21.48 -6.90 -15.78
N LYS A 133 20.87 -7.86 -16.47
CA LYS A 133 21.32 -8.32 -17.80
C LYS A 133 21.17 -7.24 -18.88
N LEU A 134 20.10 -6.42 -18.85
CA LEU A 134 19.91 -5.31 -19.78
C LEU A 134 21.00 -4.23 -19.63
N THR A 135 21.60 -4.13 -18.46
CA THR A 135 22.66 -3.15 -18.16
C THR A 135 24.08 -3.73 -18.22
N GLU A 136 24.21 -4.99 -18.58
CA GLU A 136 25.52 -5.67 -18.69
C GLU A 136 26.44 -4.99 -19.73
N GLY A 137 27.66 -4.73 -19.33
CA GLY A 137 28.65 -4.04 -20.21
C GLY A 137 28.47 -2.52 -20.27
N THR A 138 27.59 -1.94 -19.46
CA THR A 138 27.43 -0.49 -19.27
C THR A 138 28.04 -0.03 -17.94
N ASP A 139 28.19 1.29 -17.75
CA ASP A 139 28.63 1.88 -16.49
C ASP A 139 27.46 2.17 -15.52
N ILE A 140 26.28 1.60 -15.76
CA ILE A 140 25.10 1.81 -14.94
C ILE A 140 25.26 1.12 -13.59
N THR A 141 25.09 1.87 -12.52
CA THR A 141 25.13 1.33 -11.15
C THR A 141 23.76 0.82 -10.72
N LEU A 142 23.71 -0.42 -10.25
CA LEU A 142 22.46 -1.04 -9.77
C LEU A 142 22.43 -1.07 -8.24
N ASN A 143 21.35 -0.54 -7.67
CA ASN A 143 21.13 -0.52 -6.23
C ASN A 143 19.74 -1.05 -5.88
N ALA A 144 19.60 -1.76 -4.76
CA ALA A 144 18.34 -2.22 -4.23
C ALA A 144 18.17 -1.73 -2.79
N MET A 145 17.03 -1.13 -2.49
CA MET A 145 16.60 -0.71 -1.17
C MET A 145 15.22 -1.30 -0.91
N ILE A 146 15.18 -2.53 -0.37
CA ILE A 146 13.92 -3.19 -0.01
C ILE A 146 13.61 -2.84 1.44
N VAL A 147 12.57 -2.04 1.60
CA VAL A 147 12.21 -1.44 2.89
C VAL A 147 11.54 -2.49 3.78
N PRO A 148 12.08 -2.80 4.97
CA PRO A 148 11.38 -3.66 5.92
C PRO A 148 10.05 -3.01 6.32
N THR A 149 8.97 -3.80 6.48
CA THR A 149 7.66 -3.26 6.85
C THR A 149 7.42 -3.29 8.36
N ALA A 150 6.33 -2.66 8.80
CA ALA A 150 5.99 -2.53 10.22
C ALA A 150 5.93 -3.88 10.95
N VAL A 151 5.54 -4.97 10.30
CA VAL A 151 5.46 -6.31 10.90
C VAL A 151 6.83 -6.84 11.36
N ASN A 152 7.89 -6.39 10.72
CA ASN A 152 9.26 -6.73 11.10
C ASN A 152 9.80 -5.76 12.17
N ILE A 153 9.79 -4.47 11.90
CA ILE A 153 10.39 -3.43 12.77
C ILE A 153 9.60 -3.29 14.08
N TYR A 154 8.27 -3.32 14.02
CA TYR A 154 7.40 -3.22 15.19
C TYR A 154 6.89 -4.58 15.68
N SER A 155 7.67 -5.66 15.48
CA SER A 155 7.30 -7.02 15.89
C SER A 155 6.90 -7.15 17.37
N LYS A 156 7.49 -6.32 18.27
CA LYS A 156 7.12 -6.26 19.69
C LYS A 156 5.74 -5.64 19.97
N LYS A 157 5.16 -4.95 18.99
CA LYS A 157 3.81 -4.39 19.08
C LYS A 157 2.73 -5.41 18.69
N LEU A 158 3.09 -6.48 17.98
CA LEU A 158 2.15 -7.49 17.53
C LEU A 158 1.40 -8.15 18.71
N PRO A 159 0.16 -8.61 18.50
CA PRO A 159 -0.58 -9.32 19.53
C PRO A 159 0.11 -10.65 19.90
N PHE A 160 -0.18 -11.12 21.10
CA PHE A 160 0.32 -12.42 21.54
C PHE A 160 -0.21 -13.53 20.62
N GLY A 161 0.69 -14.41 20.17
CA GLY A 161 0.35 -15.51 19.29
C GLY A 161 0.18 -15.13 17.82
N ALA A 162 0.51 -13.89 17.41
CA ALA A 162 0.49 -13.50 16.00
C ALA A 162 1.39 -14.41 15.16
N VAL A 163 0.82 -14.99 14.11
CA VAL A 163 1.54 -15.81 13.14
C VAL A 163 1.89 -14.94 11.95
N LYS A 164 3.17 -14.74 11.71
CA LYS A 164 3.68 -13.95 10.60
C LYS A 164 4.75 -14.69 9.81
N GLY A 165 4.96 -14.32 8.55
CA GLY A 165 6.08 -14.79 7.76
C GLY A 165 7.43 -14.27 8.26
N ASP A 166 8.50 -14.94 7.87
CA ASP A 166 9.88 -14.55 8.24
C ASP A 166 10.45 -13.55 7.23
N GLN A 167 10.01 -12.29 7.36
CA GLN A 167 10.50 -11.20 6.51
C GLN A 167 12.02 -10.98 6.64
N LYS A 168 12.59 -11.23 7.82
CA LYS A 168 14.03 -11.07 8.02
C LYS A 168 14.83 -12.10 7.22
N ALA A 169 14.41 -13.36 7.24
CA ALA A 169 15.04 -14.40 6.43
C ALA A 169 14.92 -14.09 4.94
N PHE A 170 13.72 -13.67 4.48
CA PHE A 170 13.49 -13.24 3.09
C PHE A 170 14.45 -12.12 2.67
N LEU A 171 14.55 -11.03 3.45
CA LEU A 171 15.43 -9.90 3.12
C LEU A 171 16.92 -10.32 3.11
N THR A 172 17.33 -11.18 4.03
CA THR A 172 18.72 -11.68 4.09
C THR A 172 19.06 -12.52 2.87
N GLN A 173 18.14 -13.39 2.45
CA GLN A 173 18.33 -14.21 1.25
C GLN A 173 18.36 -13.35 -0.02
N LEU A 174 17.39 -12.43 -0.16
CA LEU A 174 17.30 -11.53 -1.31
C LEU A 174 18.55 -10.65 -1.45
N GLN A 175 19.06 -10.10 -0.34
CA GLN A 175 20.32 -9.36 -0.33
C GLN A 175 21.48 -10.18 -0.90
N SER A 176 21.60 -11.43 -0.47
CA SER A 176 22.67 -12.34 -0.93
C SER A 176 22.57 -12.62 -2.43
N ASP A 177 21.36 -12.90 -2.91
CA ASP A 177 21.11 -13.27 -4.29
C ASP A 177 21.24 -12.08 -5.25
N LEU A 178 20.83 -10.87 -4.82
CA LEU A 178 21.01 -9.64 -5.57
C LEU A 178 22.48 -9.22 -5.65
N ALA A 179 23.22 -9.37 -4.55
CA ALA A 179 24.68 -9.12 -4.55
C ALA A 179 25.42 -10.05 -5.54
N ALA A 180 25.00 -11.30 -5.65
CA ALA A 180 25.54 -12.25 -6.64
C ALA A 180 25.24 -11.84 -8.10
N SER A 181 24.25 -10.97 -8.31
CA SER A 181 23.86 -10.41 -9.61
C SER A 181 24.42 -9.00 -9.85
N GLY A 182 25.36 -8.54 -9.00
CA GLY A 182 25.99 -7.22 -9.15
C GLY A 182 25.10 -6.04 -8.69
N ILE A 183 24.02 -6.30 -7.94
CA ILE A 183 23.14 -5.28 -7.42
C ILE A 183 23.54 -4.95 -5.97
N ASN A 184 23.93 -3.71 -5.73
CA ASN A 184 24.31 -3.26 -4.39
C ASN A 184 23.10 -3.18 -3.47
N TRP A 185 23.26 -3.58 -2.20
CA TRP A 185 22.19 -3.54 -1.22
C TRP A 185 22.32 -2.35 -0.28
N ILE A 186 21.23 -1.60 -0.12
CA ILE A 186 21.12 -0.51 0.85
C ILE A 186 20.26 -1.02 2.01
N ASP A 187 20.89 -1.34 3.14
CA ASP A 187 20.21 -1.93 4.29
C ASP A 187 19.60 -0.85 5.20
N LEU A 188 18.29 -0.94 5.41
CA LEU A 188 17.54 -0.10 6.34
C LEU A 188 17.21 -0.79 7.66
N SER A 189 17.50 -2.09 7.81
CA SER A 189 17.10 -2.87 8.98
C SER A 189 17.74 -2.34 10.25
N GLU A 190 19.06 -2.10 10.22
CA GLU A 190 19.79 -1.58 11.38
C GLU A 190 19.44 -0.11 11.68
N PRO A 191 19.46 0.84 10.70
CA PRO A 191 19.05 2.21 10.93
C PRO A 191 17.65 2.33 11.54
N PHE A 192 16.68 1.54 11.05
CA PHE A 192 15.31 1.56 11.56
C PHE A 192 15.20 0.94 12.96
N ALA A 193 15.96 -0.12 13.25
CA ALA A 193 15.99 -0.74 14.57
C ALA A 193 16.67 0.15 15.63
N ALA A 194 17.66 0.95 15.23
CA ALA A 194 18.42 1.86 16.09
C ALA A 194 17.77 3.24 16.25
N CYS A 195 16.74 3.55 15.42
CA CYS A 195 16.07 4.83 15.46
C CYS A 195 15.45 5.12 16.82
N ASP A 196 15.40 6.40 17.20
CA ASP A 196 14.74 6.83 18.43
C ASP A 196 13.30 6.32 18.49
N LYS A 197 12.92 5.76 19.64
CA LYS A 197 11.58 5.21 19.88
C LYS A 197 10.46 6.27 19.81
N THR A 198 10.81 7.53 19.90
CA THR A 198 9.86 8.66 19.72
C THR A 198 9.57 8.96 18.28
N THR A 199 10.42 8.53 17.34
CA THR A 199 10.22 8.70 15.90
C THR A 199 9.26 7.63 15.38
N GLN A 200 8.20 8.08 14.75
CA GLN A 200 7.21 7.20 14.12
C GLN A 200 7.67 6.82 12.73
N LEU A 201 8.16 5.58 12.53
CA LEU A 201 8.64 5.11 11.23
C LEU A 201 7.51 4.67 10.29
N TYR A 202 6.37 4.22 10.83
CA TYR A 202 5.22 3.77 10.05
C TYR A 202 3.96 4.43 10.55
N TYR A 203 3.00 4.69 9.66
CA TYR A 203 1.68 5.17 10.05
C TYR A 203 0.95 4.09 10.87
N ARG A 204 0.07 4.53 11.79
CA ARG A 204 -0.72 3.59 12.62
C ARG A 204 -1.83 2.92 11.85
N THR A 205 -2.39 3.63 10.87
CA THR A 205 -3.62 3.24 10.18
C THR A 205 -3.40 2.91 8.70
N ASP A 206 -2.14 3.01 8.24
CA ASP A 206 -1.74 2.79 6.86
C ASP A 206 -0.54 1.85 6.75
N HIS A 207 -0.37 1.21 5.59
CA HIS A 207 0.75 0.30 5.37
C HIS A 207 2.07 1.00 5.04
N HIS A 208 2.03 2.29 4.71
CA HIS A 208 3.23 3.04 4.34
C HIS A 208 4.10 3.42 5.55
N TRP A 209 5.35 3.66 5.25
CA TRP A 209 6.26 4.37 6.13
C TRP A 209 5.96 5.87 6.15
N THR A 210 6.47 6.58 7.15
CA THR A 210 6.33 8.03 7.26
C THR A 210 7.45 8.75 6.52
N SER A 211 7.30 10.07 6.33
CA SER A 211 8.38 10.90 5.79
C SER A 211 9.61 10.97 6.71
N ASP A 212 9.47 10.74 8.04
CA ASP A 212 10.63 10.59 8.94
C ASP A 212 11.45 9.35 8.59
N ALA A 213 10.77 8.22 8.30
CA ALA A 213 11.44 7.02 7.85
C ALA A 213 12.08 7.20 6.48
N ALA A 214 11.40 7.89 5.56
CA ALA A 214 11.94 8.20 4.24
C ALA A 214 13.18 9.10 4.30
N LEU A 215 13.21 10.09 5.22
CA LEU A 215 14.40 10.93 5.45
C LEU A 215 15.57 10.10 5.99
N LEU A 216 15.32 9.21 6.97
CA LEU A 216 16.34 8.30 7.50
C LEU A 216 16.88 7.35 6.41
N ALA A 217 16.00 6.87 5.54
CA ALA A 217 16.38 6.07 4.39
C ALA A 217 17.23 6.86 3.39
N TYR A 218 16.89 8.12 3.11
CA TYR A 218 17.68 9.02 2.26
C TYR A 218 19.10 9.25 2.84
N GLN A 219 19.21 9.52 4.13
CA GLN A 219 20.51 9.67 4.80
C GLN A 219 21.34 8.37 4.72
N THR A 220 20.68 7.21 4.86
CA THR A 220 21.33 5.91 4.72
C THR A 220 21.77 5.65 3.28
N TYR A 221 20.93 6.02 2.29
CA TYR A 221 21.23 5.97 0.87
C TYR A 221 22.49 6.79 0.54
N ASN A 222 22.51 8.06 0.92
CA ASN A 222 23.65 8.95 0.67
C ASN A 222 24.94 8.44 1.33
N LYS A 223 24.85 8.01 2.57
CA LYS A 223 26.01 7.44 3.29
C LYS A 223 26.54 6.19 2.59
N THR A 224 25.66 5.30 2.14
CA THR A 224 26.05 4.04 1.50
C THR A 224 26.73 4.27 0.15
N LEU A 225 26.22 5.24 -0.62
CA LEU A 225 26.74 5.57 -1.95
C LEU A 225 27.85 6.64 -1.93
N GLY A 226 28.21 7.16 -0.76
CA GLY A 226 29.21 8.23 -0.63
C GLY A 226 28.78 9.54 -1.27
N LEU A 227 27.47 9.82 -1.32
CA LEU A 227 26.93 11.07 -1.84
C LEU A 227 27.01 12.16 -0.77
N ASN A 228 26.97 13.43 -1.22
CA ASN A 228 27.01 14.58 -0.31
C ASN A 228 25.66 14.73 0.41
N ASP A 229 25.67 14.71 1.74
CA ASP A 229 24.49 14.89 2.61
C ASP A 229 24.48 16.30 3.21
N SER A 230 24.64 17.33 2.39
CA SER A 230 24.65 18.72 2.85
C SER A 230 23.27 19.41 2.83
N THR A 231 22.27 18.75 2.23
CA THR A 231 20.91 19.31 2.14
C THR A 231 20.21 19.22 3.48
N THR A 232 19.79 20.35 4.01
CA THR A 232 18.94 20.43 5.21
C THR A 232 17.48 20.57 4.81
N TYR A 233 16.59 20.07 5.67
CA TYR A 233 15.16 19.97 5.37
C TYR A 233 14.32 20.50 6.52
N SER A 234 13.27 21.26 6.18
CA SER A 234 12.25 21.72 7.11
C SER A 234 11.01 20.87 7.04
N LYS A 235 10.50 20.41 8.20
CA LYS A 235 9.31 19.57 8.34
C LYS A 235 8.04 20.42 8.25
N ASN A 236 7.12 20.06 7.35
CA ASN A 236 5.85 20.75 7.13
C ASN A 236 4.68 19.76 7.26
N ILE A 237 3.78 20.00 8.21
CA ILE A 237 2.57 19.17 8.39
C ILE A 237 1.59 19.52 7.26
N LEU A 238 1.14 18.50 6.53
CA LEU A 238 0.18 18.60 5.44
C LEU A 238 -1.23 18.19 5.89
N SER A 239 -1.35 17.23 6.81
CA SER A 239 -2.61 16.77 7.43
C SER A 239 -2.32 16.24 8.82
N ASP A 240 -3.24 16.46 9.77
CA ASP A 240 -3.21 15.98 11.15
C ASP A 240 -4.31 14.92 11.45
N SER A 241 -5.04 14.52 10.43
CA SER A 241 -6.23 13.67 10.56
C SER A 241 -6.23 12.48 9.61
N PHE A 242 -5.05 12.02 9.21
CA PHE A 242 -4.89 10.91 8.28
C PHE A 242 -5.38 9.59 8.86
N LYS A 243 -6.23 8.92 8.10
CA LYS A 243 -6.62 7.51 8.29
C LYS A 243 -6.38 6.75 7.01
N GLY A 244 -5.47 5.80 7.08
CA GLY A 244 -4.99 5.08 5.91
C GLY A 244 -5.78 3.83 5.54
N THR A 245 -5.25 3.14 4.55
CA THR A 245 -5.87 1.99 3.88
C THR A 245 -6.08 0.78 4.78
N LEU A 246 -5.20 0.54 5.79
CA LEU A 246 -5.35 -0.58 6.71
C LEU A 246 -6.58 -0.42 7.61
N SER A 247 -6.91 0.83 7.99
CA SER A 247 -8.15 1.09 8.73
C SER A 247 -9.40 0.79 7.91
N ALA A 248 -9.34 1.08 6.60
CA ALA A 248 -10.44 0.82 5.69
C ALA A 248 -10.62 -0.67 5.38
N SER A 249 -9.52 -1.37 5.04
CA SER A 249 -9.56 -2.76 4.55
C SER A 249 -9.74 -3.81 5.65
N SER A 250 -9.23 -3.55 6.87
CA SER A 250 -9.33 -4.51 7.97
C SER A 250 -10.72 -4.58 8.62
N GLY A 251 -11.51 -3.51 8.52
CA GLY A 251 -12.71 -3.32 9.37
C GLY A 251 -12.37 -3.11 10.85
N LEU A 252 -11.09 -3.20 11.23
CA LEU A 252 -10.63 -2.93 12.58
C LEU A 252 -10.62 -1.41 12.83
N ARG A 253 -11.22 -0.98 13.93
CA ARG A 253 -11.26 0.44 14.28
C ARG A 253 -10.24 0.78 15.33
N THR A 254 -9.47 1.81 15.03
CA THR A 254 -8.66 2.56 15.99
C THR A 254 -9.18 3.99 16.09
N SER A 255 -9.07 4.61 17.26
CA SER A 255 -9.35 6.03 17.46
C SER A 255 -8.20 6.90 16.97
N GLU A 256 -7.05 6.29 16.72
CA GLU A 256 -5.84 6.98 16.32
C GLU A 256 -5.93 7.54 14.91
N THR A 257 -5.33 8.70 14.73
CA THR A 257 -5.05 9.33 13.46
C THR A 257 -3.55 9.56 13.35
N ASP A 258 -3.08 9.78 12.14
CA ASP A 258 -1.69 10.08 11.88
C ASP A 258 -1.54 11.48 11.27
N GLU A 259 -0.33 12.02 11.34
CA GLU A 259 0.06 13.22 10.62
C GLU A 259 0.77 12.84 9.32
N ILE A 260 0.34 13.42 8.20
CA ILE A 260 1.14 13.42 6.96
C ILE A 260 1.93 14.72 6.91
N TYR A 261 3.21 14.59 6.66
CA TYR A 261 4.07 15.75 6.49
C TYR A 261 5.07 15.54 5.36
N ALA A 262 5.52 16.67 4.80
CA ALA A 262 6.59 16.73 3.83
C ALA A 262 7.82 17.38 4.44
N TYR A 263 8.97 16.93 4.00
CA TYR A 263 10.24 17.62 4.20
C TYR A 263 10.57 18.43 2.96
N LEU A 264 10.70 19.74 3.13
CA LEU A 264 11.10 20.64 2.06
C LEU A 264 12.57 21.03 2.25
N PRO A 265 13.40 20.98 1.20
CA PRO A 265 14.78 21.41 1.29
C PRO A 265 14.83 22.89 1.61
N ASP A 266 15.74 23.32 2.51
CA ASP A 266 15.92 24.71 2.88
C ASP A 266 16.45 25.55 1.70
N GLN A 267 17.15 24.90 0.77
CA GLN A 267 17.54 25.48 -0.52
C GLN A 267 16.78 24.71 -1.62
N ALA A 268 15.81 25.38 -2.22
CA ALA A 268 14.99 24.78 -3.27
C ALA A 268 15.81 24.56 -4.56
N THR A 269 15.64 23.39 -5.15
CA THR A 269 16.08 23.09 -6.52
C THR A 269 14.85 23.18 -7.42
N ASP A 270 14.92 23.96 -8.49
CA ASP A 270 13.83 24.01 -9.48
C ASP A 270 13.71 22.67 -10.21
N TYR A 271 12.49 22.25 -10.43
CA TYR A 271 12.20 21.00 -11.14
C TYR A 271 10.85 21.02 -11.84
N THR A 272 10.68 20.11 -12.78
CA THR A 272 9.40 19.84 -13.46
C THR A 272 9.07 18.37 -13.33
N VAL A 273 7.84 18.06 -12.95
CA VAL A 273 7.28 16.70 -12.90
C VAL A 273 6.42 16.48 -14.13
N SER A 274 6.68 15.43 -14.87
CA SER A 274 5.86 14.98 -16.00
C SER A 274 5.23 13.63 -15.68
N LEU A 275 3.89 13.57 -15.69
CA LEU A 275 3.13 12.32 -15.65
C LEU A 275 2.90 11.88 -17.09
N THR A 276 3.69 10.94 -17.57
CA THR A 276 3.81 10.62 -18.99
C THR A 276 2.52 10.05 -19.57
N ALA A 277 1.89 9.11 -18.86
CA ALA A 277 0.64 8.48 -19.31
C ALA A 277 -0.54 9.47 -19.37
N GLU A 278 -0.60 10.43 -18.47
CA GLU A 278 -1.64 11.47 -18.40
C GLU A 278 -1.32 12.67 -19.28
N ASN A 279 -0.10 12.73 -19.84
CA ASN A 279 0.41 13.88 -20.61
C ASN A 279 0.26 15.22 -19.87
N THR A 280 0.55 15.22 -18.56
CA THR A 280 0.46 16.40 -17.69
C THR A 280 1.82 16.78 -17.14
N LYS A 281 1.98 18.07 -16.83
CA LYS A 281 3.19 18.61 -16.19
C LYS A 281 2.85 19.46 -14.99
N SER A 282 3.69 19.39 -13.96
CA SER A 282 3.57 20.15 -12.72
C SER A 282 4.94 20.67 -12.28
N ALA A 283 4.95 21.76 -11.55
CA ALA A 283 6.13 22.26 -10.83
C ALA A 283 6.19 21.78 -9.37
N SER A 284 5.40 20.76 -9.02
CA SER A 284 5.32 20.23 -7.66
C SER A 284 5.17 18.72 -7.69
N VAL A 285 5.87 18.04 -6.79
CA VAL A 285 5.68 16.63 -6.46
C VAL A 285 4.47 16.40 -5.53
N PHE A 286 3.84 17.48 -5.04
CA PHE A 286 2.72 17.40 -4.10
C PHE A 286 1.39 17.74 -4.79
N ASP A 287 0.47 16.78 -4.78
CA ASP A 287 -0.94 17.01 -5.12
C ASP A 287 -1.74 17.33 -3.86
N VAL A 288 -1.86 18.60 -3.53
CA VAL A 288 -2.58 19.06 -2.33
C VAL A 288 -4.08 18.75 -2.37
N GLN A 289 -4.65 18.48 -3.55
CA GLN A 289 -6.08 18.14 -3.67
C GLN A 289 -6.37 16.78 -3.04
N SER A 290 -5.41 15.85 -3.09
CA SER A 290 -5.49 14.54 -2.46
C SER A 290 -5.72 14.61 -0.95
N LEU A 291 -5.30 15.69 -0.28
CA LEU A 291 -5.53 15.89 1.17
C LEU A 291 -7.02 16.03 1.53
N SER A 292 -7.86 16.42 0.57
CA SER A 292 -9.31 16.51 0.72
C SER A 292 -10.03 15.19 0.49
N THR A 293 -9.30 14.15 0.11
CA THR A 293 -9.81 12.80 -0.17
C THR A 293 -9.47 11.85 0.98
N LYS A 294 -9.93 10.61 0.90
CA LYS A 294 -9.53 9.56 1.85
C LYS A 294 -8.14 9.02 1.60
N SER A 295 -7.70 9.07 0.35
CA SER A 295 -6.36 8.65 -0.05
C SER A 295 -5.35 9.78 0.11
N GLN A 296 -5.27 10.35 1.32
CA GLN A 296 -4.41 11.53 1.59
C GLN A 296 -2.93 11.27 1.30
N TYR A 297 -2.46 10.01 1.39
CA TYR A 297 -1.09 9.66 1.03
C TYR A 297 -0.78 9.93 -0.45
N ASN A 298 -1.80 10.00 -1.31
CA ASN A 298 -1.64 10.42 -2.70
C ASN A 298 -1.20 11.90 -2.85
N VAL A 299 -1.07 12.64 -1.74
CA VAL A 299 -0.41 13.95 -1.77
C VAL A 299 0.97 13.87 -2.43
N PHE A 300 1.65 12.74 -2.34
CA PHE A 300 2.88 12.48 -3.07
C PHE A 300 2.55 12.01 -4.49
N PHE A 301 2.83 12.84 -5.49
CA PHE A 301 2.65 12.62 -6.94
C PHE A 301 1.21 12.41 -7.44
N GLY A 302 0.18 12.57 -6.63
CA GLY A 302 -1.19 12.19 -7.00
C GLY A 302 -1.47 10.68 -6.92
N GLY A 303 -0.50 9.88 -6.45
CA GLY A 303 -0.60 8.42 -6.33
C GLY A 303 0.43 7.67 -7.17
N ASN A 304 0.05 6.51 -7.70
CA ASN A 304 0.92 5.68 -8.54
C ASN A 304 0.61 5.90 -10.02
N HIS A 305 1.66 6.12 -10.79
CA HIS A 305 1.63 6.30 -12.24
C HIS A 305 2.56 5.29 -12.90
N PRO A 306 2.30 4.87 -14.16
CA PRO A 306 3.20 3.98 -14.90
C PRO A 306 4.62 4.53 -14.97
N GLU A 307 4.72 5.83 -15.31
CA GLU A 307 5.97 6.56 -15.42
C GLU A 307 5.80 7.98 -14.90
N VAL A 308 6.76 8.43 -14.08
CA VAL A 308 6.92 9.83 -13.67
C VAL A 308 8.33 10.27 -14.01
N VAL A 309 8.47 11.34 -14.77
CA VAL A 309 9.77 11.95 -15.08
C VAL A 309 9.91 13.26 -14.35
N ILE A 310 11.00 13.41 -13.59
CA ILE A 310 11.37 14.63 -12.89
C ILE A 310 12.65 15.17 -13.53
N ASP A 311 12.56 16.32 -14.17
CA ASP A 311 13.71 17.07 -14.66
C ASP A 311 14.06 18.15 -13.65
N SER A 312 15.27 18.14 -13.10
CA SER A 312 15.73 19.07 -12.08
C SER A 312 16.82 20.00 -12.60
N ALA A 313 16.92 21.17 -11.99
CA ALA A 313 18.02 22.12 -12.20
C ALA A 313 19.26 21.80 -11.32
N SER A 314 19.39 20.56 -10.84
CA SER A 314 20.57 20.10 -10.13
C SER A 314 21.84 20.24 -11.00
N GLU A 315 22.97 20.57 -10.39
CA GLU A 315 24.28 20.58 -11.06
C GLU A 315 24.78 19.16 -11.40
N SER A 316 24.14 18.13 -10.88
CA SER A 316 24.40 16.73 -11.18
C SER A 316 24.19 16.47 -12.68
N LYS A 317 24.96 15.51 -13.23
CA LYS A 317 24.72 14.96 -14.56
C LYS A 317 24.11 13.56 -14.52
N LYS A 318 23.84 13.07 -13.32
CA LYS A 318 23.31 11.73 -13.12
C LYS A 318 21.83 11.64 -13.48
N VAL A 319 21.45 10.52 -14.07
CA VAL A 319 20.07 10.16 -14.39
C VAL A 319 19.73 8.89 -13.61
N LEU A 320 18.79 9.00 -12.70
CA LEU A 320 18.32 7.89 -11.87
C LEU A 320 17.04 7.29 -12.45
N MET A 321 17.01 5.98 -12.62
CA MET A 321 15.76 5.25 -12.83
C MET A 321 15.39 4.51 -11.55
N VAL A 322 14.12 4.65 -11.11
CA VAL A 322 13.60 4.01 -9.89
C VAL A 322 12.49 3.05 -10.27
N PHE A 323 12.75 1.74 -10.16
CA PHE A 323 11.68 0.74 -10.16
C PHE A 323 11.04 0.70 -8.78
N LYS A 324 9.73 0.90 -8.71
CA LYS A 324 9.13 1.28 -7.45
C LYS A 324 7.75 0.68 -7.18
N ASP A 325 7.38 0.70 -5.91
CA ASP A 325 6.00 0.75 -5.42
C ASP A 325 5.68 2.12 -4.80
N SER A 326 4.56 2.23 -4.10
CA SER A 326 4.11 3.49 -3.48
C SER A 326 5.00 4.01 -2.35
N TYR A 327 5.90 3.19 -1.80
CA TYR A 327 6.86 3.64 -0.80
C TYR A 327 7.82 4.70 -1.35
N ALA A 328 8.20 4.59 -2.62
CA ALA A 328 9.07 5.56 -3.26
C ALA A 328 8.46 6.97 -3.34
N ASN A 329 7.13 7.09 -3.30
CA ASN A 329 6.48 8.38 -3.52
C ASN A 329 6.87 9.44 -2.48
N CYS A 330 7.02 9.10 -1.20
CA CYS A 330 7.49 10.05 -0.19
C CYS A 330 9.03 10.11 -0.06
N PHE A 331 9.75 9.21 -0.73
CA PHE A 331 11.22 9.15 -0.69
C PHE A 331 11.87 9.92 -1.86
N VAL A 332 11.37 9.76 -3.09
CA VAL A 332 11.96 10.36 -4.29
C VAL A 332 12.11 11.88 -4.20
N PRO A 333 11.21 12.65 -3.56
CA PRO A 333 11.41 14.09 -3.37
C PRO A 333 12.76 14.49 -2.75
N PHE A 334 13.34 13.63 -1.88
CA PHE A 334 14.66 13.88 -1.30
C PHE A 334 15.80 13.78 -2.31
N LEU A 335 15.62 13.02 -3.40
CA LEU A 335 16.65 12.79 -4.41
C LEU A 335 16.74 13.89 -5.48
N ILE A 336 15.77 14.81 -5.53
CA ILE A 336 15.71 15.86 -6.57
C ILE A 336 16.99 16.73 -6.61
N PRO A 337 17.61 17.12 -5.49
CA PRO A 337 18.86 17.87 -5.52
C PRO A 337 20.06 17.08 -6.07
N ASP A 338 20.01 15.75 -6.03
CA ASP A 338 21.15 14.86 -6.30
C ASP A 338 21.24 14.40 -7.77
N TYR A 339 20.14 14.53 -8.54
CA TYR A 339 20.03 14.00 -9.90
C TYR A 339 19.50 15.07 -10.87
N ALA A 340 20.07 15.12 -12.09
CA ALA A 340 19.57 15.98 -13.17
C ALA A 340 18.20 15.51 -13.67
N ARG A 341 17.98 14.19 -13.66
CA ARG A 341 16.71 13.57 -14.04
C ARG A 341 16.44 12.35 -13.18
N ILE A 342 15.19 12.17 -12.79
CA ILE A 342 14.70 10.97 -12.09
C ILE A 342 13.52 10.41 -12.90
N ILE A 343 13.55 9.12 -13.20
CA ILE A 343 12.50 8.39 -13.92
C ILE A 343 11.96 7.32 -12.97
N MET A 344 10.74 7.50 -12.50
CA MET A 344 10.07 6.53 -11.65
C MET A 344 9.23 5.60 -12.52
N ILE A 345 9.47 4.31 -12.44
CA ILE A 345 8.72 3.27 -13.16
C ILE A 345 8.00 2.40 -12.15
N ASP A 346 6.67 2.34 -12.26
CA ASP A 346 5.87 1.35 -11.53
C ASP A 346 5.59 0.16 -12.47
N PRO A 347 6.28 -0.98 -12.30
CA PRO A 347 6.20 -2.09 -13.26
C PRO A 347 4.79 -2.68 -13.40
N ARG A 348 3.91 -2.47 -12.42
CA ARG A 348 2.53 -2.97 -12.44
C ARG A 348 1.67 -2.30 -13.51
N TYR A 349 2.06 -1.11 -13.94
CA TYR A 349 1.30 -0.27 -14.88
C TYR A 349 2.08 0.10 -16.13
N TYR A 350 3.39 -0.10 -16.14
CA TYR A 350 4.28 0.27 -17.24
C TYR A 350 4.23 -0.77 -18.35
N THR A 351 4.11 -0.32 -19.61
CA THR A 351 3.92 -1.21 -20.78
C THR A 351 4.89 -0.95 -21.92
N GLU A 352 5.73 0.08 -21.81
CA GLU A 352 6.72 0.42 -22.85
C GLU A 352 7.98 -0.43 -22.72
N ASP A 353 8.83 -0.42 -23.78
CA ASP A 353 10.11 -1.14 -23.78
C ASP A 353 11.08 -0.51 -22.78
N ILE A 354 11.38 -1.26 -21.72
CA ILE A 354 12.25 -0.77 -20.64
C ILE A 354 13.72 -0.64 -21.09
N SER A 355 14.17 -1.46 -22.04
CA SER A 355 15.54 -1.38 -22.59
C SER A 355 15.71 -0.07 -23.39
N GLU A 356 14.74 0.26 -24.23
CA GLU A 356 14.73 1.53 -24.97
C GLU A 356 14.67 2.73 -24.01
N THR A 357 13.86 2.63 -22.96
CA THR A 357 13.72 3.71 -21.95
C THR A 357 15.02 3.94 -21.18
N ILE A 358 15.73 2.90 -20.78
CA ILE A 358 17.06 2.99 -20.14
C ILE A 358 18.07 3.67 -21.07
N GLN A 359 18.13 3.26 -22.34
CA GLN A 359 19.11 3.75 -23.30
C GLN A 359 18.82 5.20 -23.73
N SER A 360 17.58 5.49 -24.11
CA SER A 360 17.17 6.80 -24.64
C SER A 360 17.29 7.94 -23.61
N ASN A 361 17.16 7.62 -22.31
CA ASN A 361 17.30 8.59 -21.23
C ASN A 361 18.72 8.72 -20.69
N GLY A 362 19.69 7.92 -21.14
CA GLY A 362 21.05 7.97 -20.65
C GLY A 362 21.16 7.67 -19.15
N VAL A 363 20.42 6.67 -18.68
CA VAL A 363 20.39 6.26 -17.27
C VAL A 363 21.79 5.94 -16.76
N THR A 364 22.17 6.49 -15.61
CA THR A 364 23.47 6.25 -14.97
C THR A 364 23.36 5.37 -13.73
N ASP A 365 22.22 5.43 -13.05
CA ASP A 365 21.97 4.71 -11.81
C ASP A 365 20.55 4.11 -11.85
N ILE A 366 20.38 2.90 -11.36
CA ILE A 366 19.09 2.24 -11.16
C ILE A 366 18.91 1.95 -9.68
N LEU A 367 17.73 2.27 -9.14
CA LEU A 367 17.32 1.94 -7.79
C LEU A 367 16.05 1.09 -7.82
N PHE A 368 16.11 -0.10 -7.26
CA PHE A 368 14.92 -0.89 -6.93
C PHE A 368 14.45 -0.48 -5.54
N LEU A 369 13.32 0.21 -5.45
CA LEU A 369 12.74 0.67 -4.19
C LEU A 369 11.35 0.11 -4.00
N TYR A 370 11.25 -0.92 -3.18
CA TYR A 370 10.00 -1.59 -2.82
C TYR A 370 9.89 -1.78 -1.31
N ASN A 371 8.68 -1.85 -0.79
CA ASN A 371 8.50 -2.45 0.51
C ASN A 371 8.61 -3.98 0.41
N ALA A 372 8.95 -4.64 1.53
CA ALA A 372 9.21 -6.07 1.54
C ALA A 372 7.99 -6.93 1.15
N ASN A 373 6.75 -6.47 1.42
CA ASN A 373 5.55 -7.20 1.01
C ASN A 373 5.40 -7.16 -0.52
N THR A 374 5.49 -5.98 -1.13
CA THR A 374 5.45 -5.85 -2.60
C THR A 374 6.59 -6.63 -3.23
N ALA A 375 7.81 -6.53 -2.69
CA ALA A 375 8.95 -7.28 -3.22
C ALA A 375 8.75 -8.80 -3.17
N ALA A 376 7.96 -9.32 -2.21
CA ALA A 376 7.69 -10.76 -2.09
C ALA A 376 6.51 -11.24 -2.96
N GLU A 377 5.57 -10.35 -3.30
CA GLU A 377 4.29 -10.72 -3.92
C GLU A 377 4.16 -10.27 -5.37
N ASP A 378 4.89 -9.22 -5.78
CA ASP A 378 4.78 -8.61 -7.11
C ASP A 378 5.78 -9.21 -8.09
N HIS A 379 5.30 -9.71 -9.22
CA HIS A 379 6.09 -10.29 -10.29
C HIS A 379 6.13 -9.42 -11.56
N SER A 380 5.63 -8.19 -11.50
CA SER A 380 5.52 -7.32 -12.68
C SER A 380 6.89 -6.89 -13.22
N LEU A 381 7.92 -6.80 -12.38
CA LEU A 381 9.29 -6.55 -12.82
C LEU A 381 9.80 -7.66 -13.78
N TYR A 382 9.45 -8.92 -13.52
CA TYR A 382 9.76 -10.03 -14.43
C TYR A 382 9.07 -9.87 -15.79
N GLN A 383 7.84 -9.40 -15.81
CA GLN A 383 7.07 -9.21 -17.05
C GLN A 383 7.69 -8.15 -17.96
N LEU A 384 8.33 -7.11 -17.41
CA LEU A 384 9.05 -6.09 -18.17
C LEU A 384 10.30 -6.63 -18.89
N THR A 385 10.90 -7.70 -18.37
CA THR A 385 12.17 -8.25 -18.89
C THR A 385 11.98 -9.53 -19.70
N ALA A 386 10.78 -10.10 -19.68
CA ALA A 386 10.44 -11.34 -20.40
C ALA A 386 9.88 -11.09 -21.82
N GLN A 387 9.83 -9.83 -22.26
CA GLN A 387 9.33 -9.42 -23.57
C GLN A 387 10.36 -9.61 -24.68
#